data_c470fad42e55469e54284b245b54097d
#
_entry.id   c470fad42e55469e54284b245b54097d
#
_cell.length_a   1.000
_cell.length_b   1.000
_cell.length_c   1.000
_cell.angle_alpha   90.00
_cell.angle_beta   90.00
_cell.angle_gamma   90.00
#
_symmetry.space_group_name_H-M   'P 1'
#
loop_
_entity.id
_entity.type
_entity.pdbx_description
1 polymer ?
#
loop_
_entity_poly.entity_id
_entity_poly.type
_entity_poly.pdbx_seq_one_letter_code
_entity_poly.pdbx_strand_id
1 'polypeptide(L)'
;MLFRSGLSAEQLDQGFDELFAINVKGYLLGAKAASAALIASQGSMIFSLSNAAFYPGGGGPLYTASKHAAVGLIRQLAYELAPKVRVNGVAPCGMASDLRGPASLGQDQLRIMDSRTPEAIASILPLQFFPDAADFTGPFVLLASRANNRTLSGVLINADAGLGIRGIRHVAGGLHL
;
A
#
# COMPACT_ATOMS: atom_id res chain seq x y z
N MET A 1 13.36 -9.98 -8.68
CA MET A 1 12.60 -11.10 -8.06
C MET A 1 13.52 -11.77 -7.06
N LEU A 2 13.11 -11.84 -5.77
CA LEU A 2 13.93 -12.36 -4.66
C LEU A 2 14.52 -13.75 -4.92
N PHE A 3 13.74 -14.68 -5.47
CA PHE A 3 14.25 -16.01 -5.84
C PHE A 3 15.23 -16.05 -7.03
N ARG A 4 15.37 -14.92 -7.75
CA ARG A 4 16.35 -14.77 -8.85
C ARG A 4 17.51 -13.85 -8.48
N SER A 5 17.50 -13.25 -7.29
CA SER A 5 18.47 -12.22 -6.91
C SER A 5 19.78 -12.77 -6.31
N GLY A 6 19.90 -14.09 -6.17
CA GLY A 6 21.08 -14.69 -5.55
C GLY A 6 21.20 -14.44 -4.04
N LEU A 7 20.15 -13.93 -3.37
CA LEU A 7 20.15 -13.74 -1.92
C LEU A 7 20.21 -15.08 -1.18
N SER A 8 21.03 -15.16 -0.12
CA SER A 8 21.07 -16.30 0.78
C SER A 8 19.81 -16.38 1.66
N ALA A 9 19.57 -17.52 2.28
CA ALA A 9 18.47 -17.68 3.24
C ALA A 9 18.58 -16.71 4.42
N GLU A 10 19.81 -16.47 4.90
CA GLU A 10 20.09 -15.52 5.98
C GLU A 10 19.76 -14.07 5.59
N GLN A 11 20.12 -13.66 4.37
CA GLN A 11 19.74 -12.34 3.85
C GLN A 11 18.22 -12.21 3.72
N LEU A 12 17.52 -13.27 3.30
CA LEU A 12 16.05 -13.25 3.23
C LEU A 12 15.41 -13.11 4.61
N ASP A 13 15.96 -13.76 5.63
CA ASP A 13 15.52 -13.67 7.03
C ASP A 13 15.67 -12.23 7.55
N GLN A 14 16.85 -11.63 7.40
CA GLN A 14 17.10 -10.24 7.76
C GLN A 14 16.17 -9.26 7.05
N GLY A 15 15.96 -9.44 5.73
CA GLY A 15 15.04 -8.62 4.94
C GLY A 15 13.57 -8.79 5.36
N PHE A 16 13.18 -10.01 5.78
CA PHE A 16 11.88 -10.28 6.34
C PHE A 16 11.67 -9.51 7.64
N ASP A 17 12.59 -9.61 8.57
CA ASP A 17 12.49 -8.94 9.86
C ASP A 17 12.39 -7.42 9.69
N GLU A 18 13.24 -6.80 8.86
CA GLU A 18 13.20 -5.37 8.60
C GLU A 18 11.88 -4.93 7.97
N LEU A 19 11.44 -5.59 6.90
CA LEU A 19 10.21 -5.22 6.19
C LEU A 19 8.96 -5.41 7.05
N PHE A 20 8.88 -6.51 7.79
CA PHE A 20 7.74 -6.77 8.67
C PHE A 20 7.77 -5.87 9.91
N ALA A 21 8.95 -5.52 10.43
CA ALA A 21 9.07 -4.54 11.51
C ALA A 21 8.50 -3.18 11.09
N ILE A 22 8.78 -2.72 9.86
CA ILE A 22 8.28 -1.44 9.35
C ILE A 22 6.81 -1.55 8.95
N ASN A 23 6.46 -2.46 8.05
CA ASN A 23 5.17 -2.49 7.36
C ASN A 23 4.03 -3.12 8.17
N VAL A 24 4.33 -3.97 9.15
CA VAL A 24 3.32 -4.69 9.95
C VAL A 24 3.39 -4.29 11.41
N LYS A 25 4.54 -4.49 12.06
CA LYS A 25 4.74 -4.17 13.47
C LYS A 25 4.60 -2.67 13.74
N GLY A 26 5.15 -1.82 12.84
CA GLY A 26 4.99 -0.36 12.93
C GLY A 26 3.51 0.04 12.88
N TYR A 27 2.71 -0.56 12.00
CA TYR A 27 1.27 -0.32 11.94
C TYR A 27 0.55 -0.74 13.21
N LEU A 28 0.86 -1.94 13.74
CA LEU A 28 0.26 -2.44 14.98
C LEU A 28 0.58 -1.53 16.17
N LEU A 29 1.84 -1.15 16.34
CA LEU A 29 2.28 -0.28 17.44
C LEU A 29 1.70 1.12 17.31
N GLY A 30 1.66 1.69 16.10
CA GLY A 30 1.03 2.99 15.84
C GLY A 30 -0.47 2.97 16.14
N ALA A 31 -1.17 1.92 15.72
CA ALA A 31 -2.58 1.71 16.05
C ALA A 31 -2.81 1.66 17.56
N LYS A 32 -1.98 0.91 18.28
CA LYS A 32 -2.05 0.80 19.74
C LYS A 32 -1.83 2.16 20.41
N ALA A 33 -0.82 2.90 19.98
CA ALA A 33 -0.49 4.21 20.55
C ALA A 33 -1.60 5.24 20.32
N ALA A 34 -2.24 5.23 19.14
CA ALA A 34 -3.30 6.17 18.78
C ALA A 34 -4.69 5.79 19.33
N SER A 35 -4.90 4.53 19.72
CA SER A 35 -6.24 3.98 19.99
C SER A 35 -7.03 4.75 21.04
N ALA A 36 -6.42 5.13 22.17
CA ALA A 36 -7.12 5.83 23.24
C ALA A 36 -7.65 7.20 22.80
N ALA A 37 -6.82 7.98 22.10
CA ALA A 37 -7.21 9.30 21.58
C ALA A 37 -8.28 9.18 20.48
N LEU A 38 -8.16 8.19 19.60
CA LEU A 38 -9.14 7.94 18.53
C LEU A 38 -10.48 7.45 19.09
N ILE A 39 -10.49 6.62 20.12
CA ILE A 39 -11.71 6.20 20.82
C ILE A 39 -12.40 7.41 21.46
N ALA A 40 -11.66 8.27 22.17
CA ALA A 40 -12.20 9.45 22.81
C ALA A 40 -12.80 10.44 21.81
N SER A 41 -12.14 10.64 20.67
CA SER A 41 -12.61 11.55 19.60
C SER A 41 -13.59 10.90 18.62
N GLN A 42 -13.84 9.59 18.73
CA GLN A 42 -14.54 8.78 17.72
C GLN A 42 -13.96 8.98 16.31
N GLY A 43 -12.65 8.92 16.22
CA GLY A 43 -11.88 9.27 15.04
C GLY A 43 -11.85 8.21 13.92
N SER A 44 -10.86 8.36 13.06
CA SER A 44 -10.59 7.43 11.96
C SER A 44 -9.12 7.09 11.89
N MET A 45 -8.81 5.83 11.63
CA MET A 45 -7.46 5.32 11.38
C MET A 45 -7.36 4.91 9.92
N ILE A 46 -6.35 5.41 9.22
CA ILE A 46 -6.17 5.13 7.79
C ILE A 46 -4.74 4.66 7.55
N PHE A 47 -4.62 3.49 6.96
CA PHE A 47 -3.34 2.88 6.66
C PHE A 47 -2.96 3.07 5.19
N SER A 48 -1.71 3.45 4.94
CA SER A 48 -1.16 3.47 3.60
C SER A 48 -0.69 2.07 3.22
N LEU A 49 -1.43 1.43 2.32
CA LEU A 49 -1.09 0.12 1.76
C LEU A 49 -0.25 0.27 0.48
N SER A 50 -0.52 -0.57 -0.46
CA SER A 50 -0.02 -0.60 -1.83
C SER A 50 -0.92 -1.54 -2.64
N ASN A 51 -0.95 -1.39 -3.95
CA ASN A 51 -1.51 -2.40 -4.85
C ASN A 51 -0.86 -3.80 -4.65
N ALA A 52 0.37 -3.86 -4.12
CA ALA A 52 1.02 -5.10 -3.69
C ALA A 52 0.29 -5.82 -2.53
N ALA A 53 -0.69 -5.19 -1.89
CA ALA A 53 -1.59 -5.83 -0.93
C ALA A 53 -2.63 -6.76 -1.59
N PHE A 54 -2.78 -6.68 -2.92
CA PHE A 54 -3.77 -7.44 -3.70
C PHE A 54 -3.16 -8.19 -4.88
N TYR A 55 -2.07 -7.68 -5.46
CA TYR A 55 -1.50 -8.20 -6.71
C TYR A 55 -0.02 -8.51 -6.58
N PRO A 56 0.47 -9.55 -7.25
CA PRO A 56 1.90 -9.83 -7.33
C PRO A 56 2.62 -8.81 -8.23
N GLY A 57 3.96 -8.81 -8.15
CA GLY A 57 4.82 -8.03 -9.05
C GLY A 57 5.16 -6.62 -8.58
N GLY A 58 4.63 -6.17 -7.43
CA GLY A 58 4.81 -4.81 -6.92
C GLY A 58 5.87 -4.67 -5.81
N GLY A 59 7.02 -5.35 -5.88
CA GLY A 59 8.08 -5.16 -4.87
C GLY A 59 8.68 -6.45 -4.29
N GLY A 60 8.38 -7.59 -4.94
CA GLY A 60 8.90 -8.90 -4.53
C GLY A 60 8.12 -9.56 -3.39
N PRO A 61 8.48 -10.81 -3.03
CA PRO A 61 7.66 -11.63 -2.13
C PRO A 61 7.57 -11.08 -0.70
N LEU A 62 8.65 -10.56 -0.13
CA LEU A 62 8.62 -10.02 1.24
C LEU A 62 7.73 -8.79 1.36
N TYR A 63 7.85 -7.83 0.43
CA TYR A 63 7.01 -6.65 0.40
C TYR A 63 5.54 -7.01 0.16
N THR A 64 5.28 -7.85 -0.83
CA THR A 64 3.93 -8.35 -1.14
C THR A 64 3.31 -9.03 0.08
N ALA A 65 4.03 -9.95 0.73
CA ALA A 65 3.56 -10.62 1.94
C ALA A 65 3.26 -9.64 3.08
N SER A 66 4.15 -8.66 3.33
CA SER A 66 3.94 -7.66 4.37
C SER A 66 2.71 -6.78 4.13
N LYS A 67 2.45 -6.39 2.87
CA LYS A 67 1.26 -5.60 2.52
C LYS A 67 -0.04 -6.42 2.56
N HIS A 68 0.00 -7.72 2.24
CA HIS A 68 -1.13 -8.63 2.47
C HIS A 68 -1.40 -8.84 3.96
N ALA A 69 -0.37 -8.98 4.79
CA ALA A 69 -0.52 -9.07 6.24
C ALA A 69 -1.19 -7.82 6.82
N ALA A 70 -0.84 -6.63 6.31
CA ALA A 70 -1.47 -5.38 6.71
C ALA A 70 -2.98 -5.32 6.39
N VAL A 71 -3.45 -6.00 5.34
CA VAL A 71 -4.90 -6.15 5.05
C VAL A 71 -5.62 -6.85 6.19
N GLY A 72 -5.07 -7.97 6.67
CA GLY A 72 -5.63 -8.71 7.80
C GLY A 72 -5.65 -7.86 9.08
N LEU A 73 -4.55 -7.14 9.35
CA LEU A 73 -4.45 -6.25 10.49
C LEU A 73 -5.52 -5.13 10.46
N ILE A 74 -5.71 -4.47 9.32
CA ILE A 74 -6.71 -3.41 9.17
C ILE A 74 -8.13 -3.94 9.44
N ARG A 75 -8.47 -5.10 8.89
CA ARG A 75 -9.80 -5.72 9.10
C ARG A 75 -10.02 -6.10 10.54
N GLN A 76 -9.02 -6.67 11.21
CA GLN A 76 -9.11 -7.03 12.62
C GLN A 76 -9.26 -5.78 13.50
N LEU A 77 -8.47 -4.73 13.27
CA LEU A 77 -8.59 -3.47 14.00
C LEU A 77 -9.93 -2.78 13.76
N ALA A 78 -10.47 -2.85 12.54
CA ALA A 78 -11.80 -2.34 12.23
C ALA A 78 -12.90 -3.04 13.04
N TYR A 79 -12.79 -4.35 13.19
CA TYR A 79 -13.70 -5.15 14.01
C TYR A 79 -13.58 -4.81 15.49
N GLU A 80 -12.36 -4.77 16.04
CA GLU A 80 -12.13 -4.55 17.47
C GLU A 80 -12.46 -3.13 17.94
N LEU A 81 -12.21 -2.12 17.09
CA LEU A 81 -12.38 -0.71 17.46
C LEU A 81 -13.77 -0.15 17.13
N ALA A 82 -14.60 -0.91 16.40
CA ALA A 82 -15.99 -0.53 16.17
C ALA A 82 -16.78 -0.56 17.50
N PRO A 83 -17.79 0.31 17.68
CA PRO A 83 -18.23 1.41 16.82
C PRO A 83 -17.50 2.74 17.03
N LYS A 84 -16.45 2.76 17.86
CA LYS A 84 -15.79 3.99 18.30
C LYS A 84 -14.83 4.59 17.27
N VAL A 85 -14.11 3.74 16.53
CA VAL A 85 -13.12 4.16 15.52
C VAL A 85 -13.39 3.45 14.21
N ARG A 86 -13.35 4.20 13.10
CA ARG A 86 -13.35 3.63 11.75
C ARG A 86 -11.91 3.34 11.33
N VAL A 87 -11.67 2.17 10.79
CA VAL A 87 -10.32 1.75 10.38
C VAL A 87 -10.36 1.30 8.91
N ASN A 88 -9.57 1.95 8.06
CA ASN A 88 -9.59 1.71 6.62
C ASN A 88 -8.16 1.77 6.04
N GLY A 89 -8.02 1.46 4.77
CA GLY A 89 -6.76 1.54 4.06
C GLY A 89 -6.90 2.12 2.65
N VAL A 90 -5.82 2.72 2.16
CA VAL A 90 -5.66 3.15 0.77
C VAL A 90 -4.48 2.41 0.16
N ALA A 91 -4.67 1.86 -1.02
CA ALA A 91 -3.67 1.06 -1.74
C ALA A 91 -3.26 1.76 -3.05
N PRO A 92 -2.26 2.65 -3.02
CA PRO A 92 -1.73 3.30 -4.21
C PRO A 92 -0.99 2.33 -5.13
N CYS A 93 -0.89 2.68 -6.42
CA CYS A 93 0.10 2.10 -7.34
C CYS A 93 1.45 2.81 -7.24
N GLY A 94 2.37 2.50 -8.15
CA GLY A 94 3.65 3.19 -8.27
C GLY A 94 3.46 4.68 -8.57
N MET A 95 4.21 5.53 -7.87
CA MET A 95 4.19 6.98 -8.00
C MET A 95 5.60 7.54 -7.83
N ALA A 96 5.80 8.80 -8.18
CA ALA A 96 7.03 9.52 -7.85
C ALA A 96 7.22 9.55 -6.32
N SER A 97 8.21 8.85 -5.82
CA SER A 97 8.48 8.74 -4.37
C SER A 97 9.93 8.37 -4.09
N ASP A 98 10.36 8.57 -2.84
CA ASP A 98 11.66 8.13 -2.36
C ASP A 98 11.61 6.71 -1.73
N LEU A 99 10.66 5.88 -2.16
CA LEU A 99 10.55 4.51 -1.67
C LEU A 99 11.79 3.69 -2.06
N ARG A 100 12.43 3.10 -1.06
CA ARG A 100 13.65 2.30 -1.18
C ARG A 100 13.41 0.89 -0.66
N GLY A 101 14.29 -0.03 -1.02
CA GLY A 101 14.28 -1.38 -0.48
C GLY A 101 14.92 -1.47 0.91
N PRO A 102 14.93 -2.66 1.53
CA PRO A 102 15.52 -2.88 2.85
C PRO A 102 17.03 -2.62 2.88
N ALA A 103 17.50 -1.96 3.93
CA ALA A 103 18.92 -1.70 4.14
C ALA A 103 19.69 -3.00 4.40
N SER A 104 19.09 -3.95 5.11
CA SER A 104 19.64 -5.29 5.33
C SER A 104 19.93 -6.06 4.04
N LEU A 105 19.31 -5.68 2.93
CA LEU A 105 19.54 -6.25 1.60
C LEU A 105 20.40 -5.35 0.70
N GLY A 106 20.95 -4.24 1.25
CA GLY A 106 21.72 -3.25 0.47
C GLY A 106 20.89 -2.52 -0.60
N GLN A 107 19.57 -2.43 -0.41
CA GLN A 107 18.64 -1.85 -1.39
C GLN A 107 18.16 -0.43 -1.01
N ASP A 108 18.75 0.16 0.03
CA ASP A 108 18.43 1.50 0.53
C ASP A 108 19.14 2.65 -0.23
N GLN A 109 20.08 2.31 -1.12
CA GLN A 109 20.88 3.30 -1.85
C GLN A 109 20.18 3.82 -3.11
N LEU A 110 19.23 3.08 -3.67
CA LEU A 110 18.52 3.43 -4.89
C LEU A 110 17.01 3.50 -4.64
N ARG A 111 16.37 4.53 -5.19
CA ARG A 111 14.92 4.60 -5.20
C ARG A 111 14.37 3.55 -6.15
N ILE A 112 13.26 2.91 -5.79
CA ILE A 112 12.59 1.92 -6.66
C ILE A 112 12.21 2.54 -8.01
N MET A 113 11.86 3.83 -8.00
CA MET A 113 11.46 4.56 -9.21
C MET A 113 12.62 4.89 -10.15
N ASP A 114 13.89 4.89 -9.69
CA ASP A 114 15.04 5.13 -10.55
C ASP A 114 15.27 4.01 -11.58
N SER A 115 14.63 2.85 -11.38
CA SER A 115 14.69 1.70 -12.31
C SER A 115 13.66 1.75 -13.45
N ARG A 116 12.78 2.77 -13.50
CA ARG A 116 11.69 2.88 -14.48
C ARG A 116 11.48 4.32 -14.89
N THR A 117 11.16 4.54 -16.16
CA THR A 117 10.75 5.88 -16.63
C THR A 117 9.28 6.13 -16.35
N PRO A 118 8.85 7.40 -16.21
CA PRO A 118 7.45 7.77 -16.07
C PRO A 118 6.56 7.18 -17.19
N GLU A 119 7.05 7.18 -18.43
CA GLU A 119 6.34 6.66 -19.60
C GLU A 119 6.15 5.13 -19.50
N ALA A 120 7.17 4.41 -19.03
CA ALA A 120 7.09 2.97 -18.82
C ALA A 120 6.07 2.61 -17.72
N ILE A 121 5.92 3.46 -16.70
CA ILE A 121 4.89 3.27 -15.67
C ILE A 121 3.51 3.62 -16.22
N ALA A 122 3.37 4.76 -16.88
CA ALA A 122 2.09 5.18 -17.48
C ALA A 122 1.56 4.11 -18.45
N SER A 123 2.43 3.50 -19.25
CA SER A 123 2.04 2.50 -20.27
C SER A 123 1.42 1.22 -19.70
N ILE A 124 1.70 0.88 -18.44
CA ILE A 124 1.12 -0.30 -17.78
C ILE A 124 -0.14 0.00 -16.97
N LEU A 125 -0.49 1.27 -16.83
CA LEU A 125 -1.66 1.72 -16.09
C LEU A 125 -2.84 1.97 -17.05
N PRO A 126 -4.03 1.43 -16.83
CA PRO A 126 -5.20 1.69 -17.68
C PRO A 126 -5.54 3.17 -17.87
N LEU A 127 -5.30 4.02 -16.86
CA LEU A 127 -5.55 5.46 -16.99
C LEU A 127 -4.42 6.23 -17.69
N GLN A 128 -3.32 5.55 -18.10
CA GLN A 128 -2.27 6.05 -18.99
C GLN A 128 -1.58 7.34 -18.53
N PHE A 129 -1.41 7.54 -17.22
CA PHE A 129 -0.63 8.65 -16.68
C PHE A 129 0.32 8.16 -15.57
N PHE A 130 1.38 8.92 -15.29
CA PHE A 130 2.29 8.66 -14.17
C PHE A 130 1.83 9.46 -12.95
N PRO A 131 1.31 8.79 -11.88
CA PRO A 131 0.77 9.50 -10.74
C PRO A 131 1.85 10.17 -9.87
N ASP A 132 1.48 11.27 -9.24
CA ASP A 132 2.21 11.85 -8.12
C ASP A 132 1.47 11.62 -6.79
N ALA A 133 2.05 12.07 -5.66
CA ALA A 133 1.46 11.87 -4.36
C ALA A 133 0.11 12.60 -4.17
N ALA A 134 -0.10 13.71 -4.87
CA ALA A 134 -1.33 14.50 -4.77
C ALA A 134 -2.54 13.76 -5.36
N ASP A 135 -2.33 12.94 -6.38
CA ASP A 135 -3.39 12.14 -7.01
C ASP A 135 -4.04 11.14 -6.05
N PHE A 136 -3.34 10.78 -4.98
CA PHE A 136 -3.84 9.81 -3.99
C PHE A 136 -4.50 10.47 -2.76
N THR A 137 -4.49 11.79 -2.64
CA THR A 137 -5.02 12.47 -1.43
C THR A 137 -6.53 12.32 -1.26
N GLY A 138 -7.29 12.29 -2.35
CA GLY A 138 -8.75 12.19 -2.32
C GLY A 138 -9.28 11.05 -1.46
N PRO A 139 -8.86 9.80 -1.67
CA PRO A 139 -9.24 8.66 -0.84
C PRO A 139 -8.90 8.81 0.65
N PHE A 140 -7.74 9.40 0.99
CA PHE A 140 -7.37 9.65 2.39
C PHE A 140 -8.31 10.68 3.03
N VAL A 141 -8.59 11.80 2.34
CA VAL A 141 -9.51 12.84 2.83
C VAL A 141 -10.92 12.28 2.99
N LEU A 142 -11.41 11.48 2.03
CA LEU A 142 -12.70 10.81 2.13
C LEU A 142 -12.78 9.93 3.38
N LEU A 143 -11.80 9.06 3.58
CA LEU A 143 -11.78 8.13 4.72
C LEU A 143 -11.60 8.84 6.07
N ALA A 144 -10.91 9.98 6.11
CA ALA A 144 -10.77 10.81 7.30
C ALA A 144 -12.07 11.53 7.66
N SER A 145 -12.83 11.99 6.66
CA SER A 145 -14.03 12.80 6.85
C SER A 145 -15.14 12.03 7.56
N ARG A 146 -15.60 12.56 8.71
CA ARG A 146 -16.77 12.01 9.41
C ARG A 146 -18.08 12.35 8.72
N ALA A 147 -18.16 13.54 8.13
CA ALA A 147 -19.38 13.99 7.46
C ALA A 147 -19.67 13.16 6.20
N ASN A 148 -18.63 12.83 5.43
CA ASN A 148 -18.77 12.15 4.13
C ASN A 148 -18.60 10.63 4.20
N ASN A 149 -18.19 10.11 5.35
CA ASN A 149 -17.86 8.69 5.48
C ASN A 149 -18.21 8.15 6.87
N ARG A 150 -19.50 7.88 7.10
CA ARG A 150 -19.99 7.26 8.34
C ARG A 150 -20.11 5.74 8.27
N THR A 151 -20.11 5.18 7.08
CA THR A 151 -20.43 3.78 6.82
C THR A 151 -19.23 2.91 6.46
N LEU A 152 -18.05 3.51 6.18
CA LEU A 152 -16.88 2.77 5.75
C LEU A 152 -15.96 2.46 6.95
N SER A 153 -15.86 1.16 7.30
CA SER A 153 -14.86 0.60 8.20
C SER A 153 -14.46 -0.78 7.71
N GLY A 154 -13.18 -1.12 7.75
CA GLY A 154 -12.63 -2.33 7.17
C GLY A 154 -12.46 -2.28 5.64
N VAL A 155 -12.69 -1.12 5.02
CA VAL A 155 -12.61 -0.94 3.56
C VAL A 155 -11.17 -0.65 3.14
N LEU A 156 -10.80 -1.18 1.98
CA LEU A 156 -9.52 -0.95 1.34
C LEU A 156 -9.80 -0.37 -0.05
N ILE A 157 -9.39 0.89 -0.27
CA ILE A 157 -9.60 1.57 -1.54
C ILE A 157 -8.37 1.34 -2.42
N ASN A 158 -8.56 0.65 -3.54
CA ASN A 158 -7.55 0.60 -4.60
C ASN A 158 -7.51 1.94 -5.34
N ALA A 159 -6.44 2.69 -5.12
CA ALA A 159 -6.12 3.91 -5.85
C ALA A 159 -4.93 3.59 -6.78
N ASP A 160 -5.16 2.75 -7.78
CA ASP A 160 -4.10 2.09 -8.55
C ASP A 160 -4.13 2.41 -10.05
N ALA A 161 -4.82 3.48 -10.42
CA ALA A 161 -4.99 3.92 -11.81
C ALA A 161 -5.52 2.80 -12.73
N GLY A 162 -6.31 1.88 -12.16
CA GLY A 162 -6.90 0.76 -12.87
C GLY A 162 -5.99 -0.46 -13.01
N LEU A 163 -4.82 -0.50 -12.36
CA LEU A 163 -3.88 -1.62 -12.51
C LEU A 163 -4.52 -2.97 -12.24
N GLY A 164 -5.41 -3.06 -11.27
CA GLY A 164 -6.11 -4.29 -10.88
C GLY A 164 -7.11 -4.81 -11.91
N ILE A 165 -7.56 -3.96 -12.83
CA ILE A 165 -8.57 -4.31 -13.84
C ILE A 165 -8.02 -4.29 -15.28
N ARG A 166 -6.70 -4.17 -15.44
CA ARG A 166 -6.10 -4.21 -16.78
C ARG A 166 -6.37 -5.55 -17.46
N GLY A 167 -6.74 -5.51 -18.73
CA GLY A 167 -7.00 -6.68 -19.54
C GLY A 167 -5.72 -7.51 -19.80
N ILE A 168 -5.92 -8.76 -20.24
CA ILE A 168 -4.82 -9.66 -20.59
C ILE A 168 -4.07 -9.16 -21.84
N ARG A 169 -4.77 -8.56 -22.80
CA ARG A 169 -4.22 -8.17 -24.10
C ARG A 169 -4.01 -6.66 -24.26
N HIS A 170 -4.89 -5.85 -23.68
CA HIS A 170 -4.89 -4.40 -23.83
C HIS A 170 -4.97 -3.76 -22.44
N VAL A 171 -4.10 -2.77 -22.22
CA VAL A 171 -4.05 -2.05 -20.95
C VAL A 171 -5.13 -0.97 -20.90
N ALA A 172 -5.36 -0.25 -21.97
CA ALA A 172 -6.28 0.87 -22.07
C ALA A 172 -7.25 0.66 -23.24
N GLY A 173 -8.29 -0.17 -23.04
CA GLY A 173 -9.25 -0.52 -24.09
C GLY A 173 -10.01 0.68 -24.66
N GLY A 174 -10.22 1.74 -23.88
CA GLY A 174 -10.91 2.96 -24.29
C GLY A 174 -10.14 3.85 -25.29
N LEU A 175 -8.86 3.57 -25.56
CA LEU A 175 -8.11 4.34 -26.55
C LEU A 175 -8.63 4.21 -28.00
N HIS A 176 -9.50 3.26 -28.25
CA HIS A 176 -10.08 3.00 -29.58
C HIS A 176 -11.60 3.26 -29.64
N LEU A 177 -12.16 3.92 -28.62
CA LEU A 177 -13.57 4.31 -28.58
C LEU A 177 -13.79 5.76 -29.19
#